data_8f9be39b05117fc9a53284349cf2c996
#
_entry.id   8f9be39b05117fc9a53284349cf2c996
#
_cell.length_a   1.000
_cell.length_b   1.000
_cell.length_c   1.000
_cell.angle_alpha   90.00
_cell.angle_beta   90.00
_cell.angle_gamma   90.00
#
_symmetry.space_group_name_H-M   'P 1'
#
loop_
_entity.id
_entity.type
_entity.pdbx_description
1 polymer ?
#
loop_
_entity_poly.entity_id
_entity_poly.type
_entity_poly.pdbx_seq_one_letter_code
_entity_poly.pdbx_strand_id
1 'polypeptide(L)'
;MSRPEAFAVAAVLVAAMGYSIISLGWLPHMAILTAIVVLLAYGLLRKVRYAGMQQRMAGAVAQGMGALYLFFFIGLLVSALMMSGAIPTLMYYGFGWISPAYFYLSAFILCSLIGIAIGSSLTTCATIGVAFIGMGEAFGANLAMTAGAVVSGAFFGATMSPLSDTTSI
;
A
#
# COMPACT_ATOMS: atom_id res chain seq x y z
N MET A 1 22.15 21.43 8.76
CA MET A 1 22.67 20.22 8.08
C MET A 1 23.11 20.63 6.67
N SER A 2 24.31 20.24 6.27
CA SER A 2 24.71 20.36 4.87
C SER A 2 23.94 19.36 4.02
N ARG A 3 23.73 19.65 2.72
CA ARG A 3 23.02 18.72 1.82
C ARG A 3 23.62 17.30 1.83
N PRO A 4 24.96 17.12 1.80
CA PRO A 4 25.56 15.78 1.85
C PRO A 4 25.32 15.04 3.17
N GLU A 5 25.27 15.74 4.31
CA GLU A 5 24.94 15.10 5.60
C GLU A 5 23.50 14.57 5.63
N ALA A 6 22.56 15.32 5.05
CA ALA A 6 21.16 14.88 4.99
C ALA A 6 21.00 13.61 4.14
N PHE A 7 21.70 13.54 3.00
CA PHE A 7 21.71 12.34 2.17
C PHE A 7 22.37 11.15 2.86
N ALA A 8 23.48 11.37 3.57
CA ALA A 8 24.16 10.31 4.32
C ALA A 8 23.27 9.75 5.44
N VAL A 9 22.61 10.60 6.21
CA VAL A 9 21.68 10.18 7.27
C VAL A 9 20.49 9.42 6.67
N ALA A 10 19.91 9.91 5.59
CA ALA A 10 18.81 9.21 4.92
C ALA A 10 19.23 7.82 4.38
N ALA A 11 20.41 7.73 3.75
CA ALA A 11 20.94 6.46 3.24
C ALA A 11 21.20 5.46 4.38
N VAL A 12 21.79 5.91 5.50
CA VAL A 12 22.03 5.06 6.68
C VAL A 12 20.70 4.56 7.28
N LEU A 13 19.68 5.42 7.36
CA LEU A 13 18.36 5.02 7.86
C LEU A 13 17.68 4.00 6.97
N VAL A 14 17.68 4.22 5.65
CA VAL A 14 17.10 3.27 4.70
C VAL A 14 17.84 1.92 4.75
N ALA A 15 19.16 1.94 4.80
CA ALA A 15 19.96 0.73 4.94
C ALA A 15 19.69 0.00 6.27
N ALA A 16 19.60 0.74 7.38
CA ALA A 16 19.31 0.17 8.70
C ALA A 16 17.89 -0.43 8.76
N MET A 17 16.89 0.24 8.18
CA MET A 17 15.53 -0.28 8.08
C MET A 17 15.48 -1.54 7.20
N GLY A 18 16.12 -1.53 6.04
CA GLY A 18 16.22 -2.70 5.17
C GLY A 18 16.89 -3.89 5.86
N TYR A 19 18.00 -3.66 6.54
CA TYR A 19 18.69 -4.69 7.33
C TYR A 19 17.81 -5.24 8.46
N SER A 20 17.10 -4.38 9.19
CA SER A 20 16.22 -4.80 10.29
C SER A 20 15.05 -5.67 9.80
N ILE A 21 14.47 -5.35 8.63
CA ILE A 21 13.37 -6.13 8.07
C ILE A 21 13.87 -7.46 7.49
N ILE A 22 14.97 -7.43 6.71
CA ILE A 22 15.43 -8.60 5.95
C ILE A 22 16.19 -9.58 6.87
N SER A 23 17.11 -9.07 7.71
CA SER A 23 18.01 -9.92 8.50
C SER A 23 17.45 -10.26 9.87
N LEU A 24 16.73 -9.34 10.53
CA LEU A 24 16.18 -9.54 11.86
C LEU A 24 14.70 -9.98 11.82
N GLY A 25 14.07 -10.01 10.64
CA GLY A 25 12.66 -10.39 10.50
C GLY A 25 11.69 -9.45 11.23
N TRP A 26 12.11 -8.21 11.50
CA TRP A 26 11.26 -7.26 12.21
C TRP A 26 10.08 -6.84 11.35
N LEU A 27 8.94 -6.66 12.00
CA LEU A 27 7.77 -6.07 11.36
C LEU A 27 8.10 -4.62 10.89
N PRO A 28 7.65 -4.20 9.70
CA PRO A 28 8.02 -2.90 9.12
C PRO A 28 7.78 -1.71 10.05
N HIS A 29 6.72 -1.74 10.87
CA HIS A 29 6.41 -0.67 11.81
C HIS A 29 7.42 -0.56 12.96
N MET A 30 8.03 -1.67 13.40
CA MET A 30 9.10 -1.64 14.41
C MET A 30 10.37 -1.00 13.85
N ALA A 31 10.73 -1.29 12.60
CA ALA A 31 11.84 -0.65 11.92
C ALA A 31 11.62 0.87 11.76
N ILE A 32 10.39 1.30 11.46
CA ILE A 32 10.04 2.73 11.38
C ILE A 32 10.14 3.41 12.75
N LEU A 33 9.63 2.78 13.81
CA LEU A 33 9.70 3.34 15.17
C LEU A 33 11.14 3.51 15.63
N THR A 34 12.01 2.52 15.39
CA THR A 34 13.45 2.64 15.73
C THR A 34 14.13 3.75 14.92
N ALA A 35 13.80 3.89 13.63
CA ALA A 35 14.31 4.98 12.80
C ALA A 35 13.90 6.37 13.34
N ILE A 36 12.66 6.52 13.79
CA ILE A 36 12.17 7.77 14.41
C ILE A 36 12.94 8.07 15.70
N VAL A 37 13.13 7.07 16.57
CA VAL A 37 13.88 7.25 17.83
C VAL A 37 15.33 7.66 17.55
N VAL A 38 15.98 7.00 16.59
CA VAL A 38 17.37 7.33 16.19
C VAL A 38 17.46 8.76 15.65
N LEU A 39 16.50 9.16 14.80
CA LEU A 39 16.44 10.54 14.28
C LEU A 39 16.24 11.58 15.38
N LEU A 40 15.38 11.31 16.36
CA LEU A 40 15.15 12.20 17.50
C LEU A 40 16.43 12.32 18.34
N ALA A 41 17.08 11.20 18.65
CA ALA A 41 18.34 11.18 19.39
C ALA A 41 19.44 11.97 18.64
N TYR A 42 19.58 11.75 17.33
CA TYR A 42 20.50 12.50 16.49
C TYR A 42 20.21 14.02 16.50
N GLY A 43 18.92 14.40 16.41
CA GLY A 43 18.50 15.79 16.48
C GLY A 43 18.85 16.45 17.82
N LEU A 44 18.67 15.72 18.94
CA LEU A 44 19.04 16.18 20.28
C LEU A 44 20.57 16.34 20.43
N LEU A 45 21.36 15.40 19.92
CA LEU A 45 22.83 15.49 19.90
C LEU A 45 23.32 16.70 19.10
N ARG A 46 22.61 17.07 18.06
CA ARG A 46 22.88 18.29 17.26
C ARG A 46 22.31 19.57 17.88
N LYS A 47 21.83 19.50 19.13
CA LYS A 47 21.27 20.64 19.88
C LYS A 47 20.06 21.30 19.18
N VAL A 48 19.32 20.55 18.37
CA VAL A 48 18.05 21.02 17.81
C VAL A 48 17.01 21.07 18.92
N ARG A 49 16.30 22.20 19.07
CA ARG A 49 15.27 22.35 20.09
C ARG A 49 14.15 21.32 19.88
N TYR A 50 13.82 20.56 20.93
CA TYR A 50 12.76 19.53 20.88
C TYR A 50 11.44 20.09 20.34
N ALA A 51 11.03 21.29 20.77
CA ALA A 51 9.80 21.94 20.28
C ALA A 51 9.81 22.15 18.75
N GLY A 52 10.97 22.47 18.16
CA GLY A 52 11.09 22.60 16.71
C GLY A 52 11.00 21.27 15.97
N MET A 53 11.49 20.17 16.56
CA MET A 53 11.33 18.83 16.02
C MET A 53 9.88 18.38 16.08
N GLN A 54 9.21 18.60 17.23
CA GLN A 54 7.80 18.27 17.42
C GLN A 54 6.91 19.01 16.43
N GLN A 55 7.16 20.31 16.20
CA GLN A 55 6.38 21.08 15.24
C GLN A 55 6.54 20.56 13.80
N ARG A 56 7.75 20.17 13.40
CA ARG A 56 8.01 19.56 12.07
C ARG A 56 7.36 18.20 11.93
N MET A 57 7.37 17.38 12.98
CA MET A 57 6.68 16.09 13.00
C MET A 57 5.16 16.26 12.89
N ALA A 58 4.59 17.19 13.66
CA ALA A 58 3.17 17.52 13.56
C ALA A 58 2.78 18.02 12.16
N GLY A 59 3.62 18.86 11.54
CA GLY A 59 3.43 19.30 10.17
C GLY A 59 3.47 18.16 9.14
N ALA A 60 4.39 17.22 9.31
CA ALA A 60 4.46 16.04 8.44
C ALA A 60 3.22 15.14 8.59
N VAL A 61 2.74 14.94 9.83
CA VAL A 61 1.47 14.20 10.08
C VAL A 61 0.29 14.92 9.44
N ALA A 62 0.20 16.24 9.58
CA ALA A 62 -0.87 17.03 8.97
C ALA A 62 -0.91 16.90 7.44
N GLN A 63 0.26 16.85 6.79
CA GLN A 63 0.33 16.60 5.34
C GLN A 63 -0.16 15.19 4.96
N GLY A 64 0.06 14.20 5.82
CA GLY A 64 -0.39 12.81 5.61
C GLY A 64 -1.85 12.55 5.97
N MET A 65 -2.54 13.48 6.65
CA MET A 65 -3.90 13.25 7.14
C MET A 65 -4.89 12.92 6.04
N GLY A 66 -4.76 13.54 4.85
CA GLY A 66 -5.61 13.22 3.71
C GLY A 66 -5.53 11.75 3.30
N ALA A 67 -4.33 11.18 3.25
CA ALA A 67 -4.13 9.77 2.96
C ALA A 67 -4.72 8.86 4.05
N LEU A 68 -4.58 9.23 5.33
CA LEU A 68 -5.16 8.47 6.46
C LEU A 68 -6.69 8.45 6.39
N TYR A 69 -7.33 9.57 6.11
CA TYR A 69 -8.78 9.61 5.89
C TYR A 69 -9.20 8.73 4.71
N LEU A 70 -8.46 8.77 3.61
CA LEU A 70 -8.75 7.94 2.45
C LEU A 70 -8.67 6.45 2.81
N PHE A 71 -7.63 6.00 3.49
CA PHE A 71 -7.51 4.61 3.96
C PHE A 71 -8.65 4.21 4.91
N PHE A 72 -9.06 5.11 5.80
CA PHE A 72 -10.19 4.85 6.69
C PHE A 72 -11.50 4.64 5.90
N PHE A 73 -11.80 5.50 4.92
CA PHE A 73 -12.99 5.35 4.08
C PHE A 73 -12.93 4.12 3.19
N ILE A 74 -11.74 3.75 2.68
CA ILE A 74 -11.55 2.49 1.94
C ILE A 74 -11.87 1.29 2.86
N GLY A 75 -11.40 1.29 4.10
CA GLY A 75 -11.72 0.25 5.07
C GLY A 75 -13.22 0.11 5.33
N LEU A 76 -13.92 1.22 5.49
CA LEU A 76 -15.39 1.23 5.62
C LEU A 76 -16.08 0.69 4.36
N LEU A 77 -15.62 1.08 3.18
CA LEU A 77 -16.16 0.61 1.90
C LEU A 77 -16.02 -0.91 1.79
N VAL A 78 -14.82 -1.45 2.05
CA VAL A 78 -14.56 -2.89 2.00
C VAL A 78 -15.45 -3.64 2.99
N SER A 79 -15.57 -3.14 4.24
CA SER A 79 -16.47 -3.72 5.23
C SER A 79 -17.92 -3.74 4.75
N ALA A 80 -18.42 -2.65 4.18
CA ALA A 80 -19.77 -2.55 3.66
C ALA A 80 -19.99 -3.53 2.48
N LEU A 81 -19.02 -3.68 1.58
CA LEU A 81 -19.09 -4.63 0.46
C LEU A 81 -19.05 -6.09 0.93
N MET A 82 -18.33 -6.40 2.00
CA MET A 82 -18.34 -7.73 2.63
C MET A 82 -19.69 -8.02 3.27
N MET A 83 -20.22 -7.08 4.06
CA MET A 83 -21.50 -7.24 4.76
C MET A 83 -22.70 -7.30 3.80
N SER A 84 -22.66 -6.56 2.68
CA SER A 84 -23.70 -6.59 1.65
C SER A 84 -23.70 -7.88 0.82
N GLY A 85 -22.68 -8.72 0.96
CA GLY A 85 -22.52 -9.93 0.15
C GLY A 85 -21.96 -9.67 -1.25
N ALA A 86 -21.64 -8.42 -1.61
CA ALA A 86 -21.13 -8.10 -2.94
C ALA A 86 -19.82 -8.83 -3.26
N ILE A 87 -18.84 -8.80 -2.34
CA ILE A 87 -17.57 -9.54 -2.51
C ILE A 87 -17.79 -11.05 -2.53
N PRO A 88 -18.51 -11.68 -1.59
CA PRO A 88 -18.85 -13.11 -1.67
C PRO A 88 -19.55 -13.52 -2.96
N THR A 89 -20.47 -12.69 -3.46
CA THR A 89 -21.16 -12.94 -4.73
C THR A 89 -20.21 -12.90 -5.92
N LEU A 90 -19.32 -11.90 -5.97
CA LEU A 90 -18.28 -11.84 -7.00
C LEU A 90 -17.36 -13.06 -6.97
N MET A 91 -17.00 -13.53 -5.77
CA MET A 91 -16.21 -14.75 -5.60
C MET A 91 -16.96 -15.96 -6.14
N TYR A 92 -18.24 -16.14 -5.78
CA TYR A 92 -19.05 -17.27 -6.21
C TYR A 92 -19.16 -17.37 -7.74
N TYR A 93 -19.49 -16.28 -8.42
CA TYR A 93 -19.52 -16.25 -9.88
C TYR A 93 -18.12 -16.37 -10.50
N GLY A 94 -17.11 -15.77 -9.87
CA GLY A 94 -15.72 -15.87 -10.29
C GLY A 94 -15.20 -17.30 -10.33
N PHE A 95 -15.59 -18.14 -9.39
CA PHE A 95 -15.23 -19.57 -9.39
C PHE A 95 -15.73 -20.33 -10.62
N GLY A 96 -16.89 -19.92 -11.18
CA GLY A 96 -17.42 -20.53 -12.39
C GLY A 96 -16.73 -20.12 -13.68
N TRP A 97 -16.08 -18.96 -13.69
CA TRP A 97 -15.52 -18.33 -14.90
C TRP A 97 -13.99 -18.33 -14.95
N ILE A 98 -13.34 -18.40 -13.80
CA ILE A 98 -11.88 -18.31 -13.68
C ILE A 98 -11.30 -19.69 -13.45
N SER A 99 -10.54 -20.19 -14.42
CA SER A 99 -9.79 -21.44 -14.26
C SER A 99 -8.60 -21.25 -13.33
N PRO A 100 -8.33 -22.18 -12.38
CA PRO A 100 -7.18 -22.13 -11.50
C PRO A 100 -5.83 -22.05 -12.26
N ALA A 101 -5.75 -22.65 -13.46
CA ALA A 101 -4.56 -22.65 -14.28
C ALA A 101 -4.16 -21.24 -14.76
N TYR A 102 -5.11 -20.36 -14.99
CA TYR A 102 -4.90 -18.99 -15.47
C TYR A 102 -5.30 -17.94 -14.44
N PHE A 103 -5.41 -18.33 -13.17
CA PHE A 103 -5.92 -17.49 -12.10
C PHE A 103 -5.16 -16.17 -11.97
N TYR A 104 -3.83 -16.19 -11.89
CA TYR A 104 -3.01 -14.96 -11.75
C TYR A 104 -3.15 -14.04 -12.96
N LEU A 105 -3.22 -14.61 -14.17
CA LEU A 105 -3.40 -13.83 -15.39
C LEU A 105 -4.77 -13.18 -15.42
N SER A 106 -5.81 -13.92 -15.02
CA SER A 106 -7.19 -13.40 -14.92
C SER A 106 -7.29 -12.28 -13.90
N ALA A 107 -6.64 -12.43 -12.75
CA ALA A 107 -6.57 -11.40 -11.72
C ALA A 107 -5.90 -10.12 -12.25
N PHE A 108 -4.76 -10.25 -12.93
CA PHE A 108 -4.07 -9.12 -13.53
C PHE A 108 -4.94 -8.41 -14.58
N ILE A 109 -5.51 -9.15 -15.53
CA ILE A 109 -6.31 -8.57 -16.63
C ILE A 109 -7.56 -7.87 -16.10
N LEU A 110 -8.31 -8.52 -15.19
CA LEU A 110 -9.54 -7.95 -14.66
C LEU A 110 -9.25 -6.73 -13.78
N CYS A 111 -8.23 -6.77 -12.93
CA CYS A 111 -7.81 -5.61 -12.16
C CYS A 111 -7.32 -4.47 -13.07
N SER A 112 -6.67 -4.79 -14.20
CA SER A 112 -6.24 -3.77 -15.18
C SER A 112 -7.45 -3.11 -15.86
N LEU A 113 -8.41 -3.88 -16.35
CA LEU A 113 -9.61 -3.36 -17.01
C LEU A 113 -10.42 -2.45 -16.07
N ILE A 114 -10.60 -2.90 -14.83
CA ILE A 114 -11.33 -2.14 -13.82
C ILE A 114 -10.53 -0.92 -13.37
N GLY A 115 -9.21 -1.05 -13.24
CA GLY A 115 -8.31 0.07 -12.96
C GLY A 115 -8.38 1.16 -14.03
N ILE A 116 -8.49 0.78 -15.31
CA ILE A 116 -8.72 1.73 -16.43
C ILE A 116 -10.07 2.43 -16.27
N ALA A 117 -11.12 1.69 -15.93
CA ALA A 117 -12.47 2.24 -15.80
C ALA A 117 -12.62 3.19 -14.61
N ILE A 118 -12.01 2.86 -13.46
CA ILE A 118 -12.11 3.63 -12.21
C ILE A 118 -11.06 4.76 -12.17
N GLY A 119 -9.87 4.54 -12.72
CA GLY A 119 -8.75 5.48 -12.67
C GLY A 119 -8.00 5.50 -11.33
N SER A 120 -8.36 4.64 -10.38
CA SER A 120 -7.74 4.57 -9.04
C SER A 120 -7.26 3.17 -8.72
N SER A 121 -5.94 3.01 -8.55
CA SER A 121 -5.33 1.73 -8.20
C SER A 121 -5.73 1.27 -6.79
N LEU A 122 -5.79 2.20 -5.84
CA LEU A 122 -6.16 1.88 -4.45
C LEU A 122 -7.59 1.37 -4.34
N THR A 123 -8.53 2.02 -5.04
CA THR A 123 -9.94 1.60 -5.06
C THR A 123 -10.09 0.23 -5.73
N THR A 124 -9.39 -0.02 -6.83
CA THR A 124 -9.40 -1.31 -7.52
C THR A 124 -8.86 -2.43 -6.63
N CYS A 125 -7.72 -2.21 -5.96
CA CYS A 125 -7.17 -3.17 -5.01
C CYS A 125 -8.12 -3.44 -3.84
N ALA A 126 -8.74 -2.40 -3.28
CA ALA A 126 -9.62 -2.51 -2.12
C ALA A 126 -10.98 -3.18 -2.43
N THR A 127 -11.42 -3.16 -3.67
CA THR A 127 -12.70 -3.76 -4.07
C THR A 127 -12.48 -5.16 -4.67
N ILE A 128 -12.13 -5.22 -5.93
CA ILE A 128 -11.94 -6.48 -6.67
C ILE A 128 -10.70 -7.23 -6.21
N GLY A 129 -9.63 -6.52 -5.81
CA GLY A 129 -8.44 -7.17 -5.30
C GLY A 129 -8.71 -8.04 -4.07
N VAL A 130 -9.56 -7.59 -3.15
CA VAL A 130 -9.96 -8.38 -1.97
C VAL A 130 -10.70 -9.67 -2.39
N ALA A 131 -11.58 -9.60 -3.40
CA ALA A 131 -12.27 -10.77 -3.94
C ALA A 131 -11.27 -11.77 -4.54
N PHE A 132 -10.27 -11.30 -5.29
CA PHE A 132 -9.22 -12.18 -5.84
C PHE A 132 -8.33 -12.80 -4.76
N ILE A 133 -8.01 -12.09 -3.68
CA ILE A 133 -7.29 -12.68 -2.55
C ILE A 133 -8.09 -13.82 -1.93
N GLY A 134 -9.39 -13.61 -1.68
CA GLY A 134 -10.27 -14.65 -1.15
C GLY A 134 -10.43 -15.85 -2.10
N MET A 135 -10.57 -15.61 -3.41
CA MET A 135 -10.57 -16.69 -4.41
C MET A 135 -9.24 -17.45 -4.45
N GLY A 136 -8.12 -16.72 -4.38
CA GLY A 136 -6.78 -17.30 -4.35
C GLY A 136 -6.59 -18.24 -3.16
N GLU A 137 -7.06 -17.86 -1.99
CA GLU A 137 -7.06 -18.72 -0.79
C GLU A 137 -7.88 -19.98 -1.02
N ALA A 138 -9.09 -19.87 -1.57
CA ALA A 138 -9.98 -21.00 -1.84
C ALA A 138 -9.45 -21.95 -2.94
N PHE A 139 -8.70 -21.43 -3.92
CA PHE A 139 -8.01 -22.28 -4.92
C PHE A 139 -6.70 -22.88 -4.42
N GLY A 140 -6.22 -22.52 -3.21
CA GLY A 140 -4.91 -22.91 -2.70
C GLY A 140 -3.75 -22.23 -3.44
N ALA A 141 -4.01 -21.08 -4.08
CA ALA A 141 -3.01 -20.31 -4.80
C ALA A 141 -2.08 -19.58 -3.84
N ASN A 142 -0.86 -19.25 -4.29
CA ASN A 142 0.08 -18.46 -3.49
C ASN A 142 -0.44 -17.03 -3.34
N LEU A 143 -0.78 -16.64 -2.10
CA LEU A 143 -1.36 -15.32 -1.80
C LEU A 143 -0.43 -14.15 -2.14
N ALA A 144 0.89 -14.33 -2.01
CA ALA A 144 1.85 -13.29 -2.38
C ALA A 144 1.85 -13.06 -3.90
N MET A 145 1.76 -14.12 -4.70
CA MET A 145 1.63 -14.01 -6.16
C MET A 145 0.28 -13.42 -6.56
N THR A 146 -0.80 -13.80 -5.86
CA THR A 146 -2.13 -13.21 -6.07
C THR A 146 -2.12 -11.71 -5.80
N ALA A 147 -1.57 -11.30 -4.66
CA ALA A 147 -1.43 -9.88 -4.32
C ALA A 147 -0.58 -9.13 -5.36
N GLY A 148 0.53 -9.73 -5.81
CA GLY A 148 1.37 -9.17 -6.85
C GLY A 148 0.62 -8.96 -8.18
N ALA A 149 -0.17 -9.95 -8.62
CA ALA A 149 -0.97 -9.86 -9.84
C ALA A 149 -2.06 -8.78 -9.72
N VAL A 150 -2.77 -8.71 -8.59
CA VAL A 150 -3.80 -7.71 -8.30
C VAL A 150 -3.21 -6.30 -8.30
N VAL A 151 -2.15 -6.08 -7.54
CA VAL A 151 -1.52 -4.76 -7.41
C VAL A 151 -0.95 -4.32 -8.76
N SER A 152 -0.21 -5.19 -9.45
CA SER A 152 0.34 -4.87 -10.78
C SER A 152 -0.75 -4.52 -11.78
N GLY A 153 -1.85 -5.29 -11.81
CA GLY A 153 -2.99 -5.02 -12.68
C GLY A 153 -3.67 -3.71 -12.36
N ALA A 154 -3.93 -3.44 -11.07
CA ALA A 154 -4.59 -2.22 -10.63
C ALA A 154 -3.76 -0.96 -10.96
N PHE A 155 -2.44 -1.00 -10.73
CA PHE A 155 -1.55 0.11 -11.07
C PHE A 155 -1.40 0.29 -12.58
N PHE A 156 -1.25 -0.81 -13.33
CA PHE A 156 -1.22 -0.75 -14.80
C PHE A 156 -2.50 -0.11 -15.34
N GLY A 157 -3.67 -0.55 -14.84
CA GLY A 157 -4.95 0.03 -15.24
C GLY A 157 -5.07 1.50 -14.89
N ALA A 158 -4.72 1.89 -13.66
CA ALA A 158 -4.78 3.28 -13.24
C ALA A 158 -3.86 4.19 -14.06
N THR A 159 -2.66 3.74 -14.44
CA THR A 159 -1.73 4.54 -15.27
C THR A 159 -2.21 4.70 -16.71
N MET A 160 -2.97 3.75 -17.24
CA MET A 160 -3.55 3.80 -18.59
C MET A 160 -4.90 4.52 -18.63
N SER A 161 -5.48 4.82 -17.47
CA SER A 161 -6.80 5.47 -17.39
C SER A 161 -6.72 6.95 -17.74
N PRO A 162 -7.60 7.46 -18.60
CA PRO A 162 -7.76 8.91 -18.82
C PRO A 162 -8.36 9.63 -17.62
N LEU A 163 -8.91 8.90 -16.64
CA LEU A 163 -9.52 9.43 -15.41
C LEU A 163 -8.57 9.41 -14.22
N SER A 164 -7.31 9.01 -14.44
CA SER A 164 -6.33 8.86 -13.36
C SER A 164 -5.92 10.21 -12.76
N ASP A 165 -5.98 10.30 -11.43
CA ASP A 165 -5.50 11.46 -10.67
C ASP A 165 -4.00 11.75 -10.90
N THR A 166 -3.23 10.77 -11.36
CA THR A 166 -1.79 10.88 -11.60
C THR A 166 -1.41 11.25 -13.02
N THR A 167 -2.29 11.07 -13.99
CA THR A 167 -2.05 11.37 -15.42
C THR A 167 -2.71 12.67 -15.89
N SER A 168 -3.56 13.28 -15.07
CA SER A 168 -4.26 14.54 -15.39
C SER A 168 -3.50 15.82 -14.97
N ILE A 169 -2.20 15.71 -14.67
CA ILE A 169 -1.31 16.85 -14.35
C ILE A 169 -0.48 17.23 -15.57
#